data_fdf4ed01a672c144d6720ac54ba62de1
#
_entry.id   fdf4ed01a672c144d6720ac54ba62de1
#
_cell.length_a   1.000
_cell.length_b   1.000
_cell.length_c   1.000
_cell.angle_alpha   90.00
_cell.angle_beta   90.00
_cell.angle_gamma   90.00
#
_symmetry.space_group_name_H-M   'P 1'
#
loop_
_entity.id
_entity.type
_entity.pdbx_description
1 polymer ?
#
loop_
_entity_poly.entity_id
_entity_poly.type
_entity_poly.pdbx_seq_one_letter_code
_entity_poly.pdbx_strand_id
1 'polypeptide(L)'
;MLSAVSAAIGNTRHIRLKPSWESNPSLYIILVGEPGQGKTPPLDFAYKPIEDHDYAMYIKYKDEMELYNATADKGKTDVGIGKEKPVLIQTILSDSTPESLWRLHNDNQRGVVLLIDEIMGFFHSVCRYNDNPFMSQLLTAYTGKQVKVTRCNNPIPAIIRKPCINVIGTTQTERIYEFFTDENVNSGLIDRFMFVIPKEVRPTLWSITDKEKPVGIVKAPCNIRWNNILTRLIQLECSFREDSKELATIVLDMTYDAKCLFYNWRNKLKEEAFAVSRQGNIEAYRMVRRTAKMEANVGRLALIFQMLRWACGETTDTLVDEKSIRCALRMHAFMEESYTRILDIVDAHSMEPDKKEFLDLLGNSFTTAEAIAAGVEVGMSASGVKKNLPKLIHQKYISKKAHGLYEKVPSCSLQTLSTLGTFLLSEAHVDSESSQSTPNSIVPKCNDNNQQNPTPKI
;
A
#
# COMPACT_ATOMS: atom_id res chain seq x y z
N MET A 1 2.12 -0.25 11.81
CA MET A 1 2.75 1.03 12.20
C MET A 1 2.77 2.05 11.06
N LEU A 2 3.38 1.82 9.87
CA LEU A 2 3.41 2.82 8.77
C LEU A 2 2.02 3.27 8.32
N SER A 3 1.04 2.36 8.26
CA SER A 3 -0.35 2.69 7.95
C SER A 3 -1.00 3.57 9.03
N ALA A 4 -0.72 3.34 10.30
CA ALA A 4 -1.21 4.18 11.40
C ALA A 4 -0.58 5.59 11.34
N VAL A 5 0.72 5.69 11.04
CA VAL A 5 1.40 6.98 10.80
C VAL A 5 0.76 7.70 9.61
N SER A 6 0.52 6.98 8.51
CA SER A 6 -0.18 7.53 7.34
C SER A 6 -1.55 8.09 7.69
N ALA A 7 -2.35 7.34 8.45
CA ALA A 7 -3.69 7.76 8.89
C ALA A 7 -3.62 9.01 9.80
N ALA A 8 -2.64 9.05 10.71
CA ALA A 8 -2.44 10.19 11.61
C ALA A 8 -2.00 11.46 10.86
N ILE A 9 -1.17 11.36 9.81
CA ILE A 9 -0.78 12.47 8.94
C ILE A 9 -1.99 12.93 8.11
N GLY A 10 -2.62 12.00 7.38
CA GLY A 10 -3.72 12.29 6.48
C GLY A 10 -3.39 13.41 5.47
N ASN A 11 -4.40 14.21 5.13
CA ASN A 11 -4.25 15.34 4.22
C ASN A 11 -3.53 16.58 4.80
N THR A 12 -3.02 16.53 6.03
CA THR A 12 -2.28 17.66 6.62
C THR A 12 -0.97 17.91 5.91
N ARG A 13 -0.31 16.84 5.43
CA ARG A 13 0.96 16.90 4.70
C ARG A 13 0.87 16.07 3.42
N HIS A 14 1.34 16.64 2.31
CA HIS A 14 1.58 15.93 1.05
C HIS A 14 3.05 16.02 0.67
N ILE A 15 3.52 15.14 -0.21
CA ILE A 15 4.84 15.24 -0.84
C ILE A 15 4.70 15.69 -2.28
N ARG A 16 5.59 16.60 -2.72
CA ARG A 16 5.71 16.96 -4.14
C ARG A 16 6.79 16.12 -4.80
N LEU A 17 6.36 15.21 -5.68
CA LEU A 17 7.25 14.32 -6.43
C LEU A 17 7.84 15.01 -7.66
N LYS A 18 7.07 15.91 -8.28
CA LYS A 18 7.47 16.81 -9.36
C LYS A 18 6.50 18.01 -9.40
N PRO A 19 6.80 19.09 -10.14
CA PRO A 19 6.02 20.33 -10.09
C PRO A 19 4.50 20.15 -10.26
N SER A 20 4.08 19.19 -11.08
CA SER A 20 2.66 18.92 -11.37
C SER A 20 2.10 17.69 -10.64
N TRP A 21 2.84 17.12 -9.69
CA TRP A 21 2.41 15.89 -9.02
C TRP A 21 2.69 15.91 -7.54
N GLU A 22 1.63 16.07 -6.79
CA GLU A 22 1.59 15.92 -5.34
C GLU A 22 0.91 14.60 -4.96
N SER A 23 1.32 14.00 -3.85
CA SER A 23 0.75 12.77 -3.32
C SER A 23 0.51 12.88 -1.82
N ASN A 24 -0.67 12.43 -1.39
CA ASN A 24 -0.99 12.22 0.02
C ASN A 24 -0.32 10.94 0.54
N PRO A 25 -0.28 10.67 1.86
CA PRO A 25 0.36 9.50 2.43
C PRO A 25 -0.43 8.18 2.32
N SER A 26 -1.59 8.14 1.66
CA SER A 26 -2.48 6.96 1.67
C SER A 26 -1.77 5.67 1.26
N LEU A 27 -1.93 4.62 2.06
CA LEU A 27 -1.40 3.29 1.82
C LEU A 27 -2.51 2.26 1.76
N TYR A 28 -2.41 1.32 0.81
CA TYR A 28 -3.25 0.13 0.72
C TYR A 28 -2.38 -1.08 1.03
N ILE A 29 -2.66 -1.77 2.14
CA ILE A 29 -1.80 -2.85 2.66
C ILE A 29 -2.65 -4.08 2.99
N ILE A 30 -2.16 -5.26 2.61
CA ILE A 30 -2.69 -6.55 3.03
C ILE A 30 -1.61 -7.31 3.78
N LEU A 31 -1.89 -7.67 5.04
CA LEU A 31 -1.05 -8.53 5.86
C LEU A 31 -1.50 -9.97 5.66
N VAL A 32 -0.61 -10.80 5.17
CA VAL A 32 -0.88 -12.20 4.86
C VAL A 32 -0.13 -13.10 5.85
N GLY A 33 -0.80 -14.12 6.37
CA GLY A 33 -0.16 -15.08 7.25
C GLY A 33 -1.11 -16.20 7.64
N GLU A 34 -0.56 -17.31 8.14
CA GLU A 34 -1.34 -18.47 8.54
C GLU A 34 -2.34 -18.18 9.66
N PRO A 35 -3.41 -18.98 9.79
CA PRO A 35 -4.29 -18.94 10.95
C PRO A 35 -3.48 -19.08 12.24
N GLY A 36 -3.82 -18.29 13.26
CA GLY A 36 -3.17 -18.36 14.58
C GLY A 36 -1.78 -17.71 14.67
N GLN A 37 -1.21 -17.17 13.59
CA GLN A 37 0.09 -16.48 13.61
C GLN A 37 0.11 -15.12 14.31
N GLY A 38 -1.00 -14.69 14.92
CA GLY A 38 -1.04 -13.44 15.69
C GLY A 38 -0.93 -12.17 14.83
N LYS A 39 -1.66 -12.09 13.72
CA LYS A 39 -1.70 -10.90 12.84
C LYS A 39 -2.36 -9.68 13.52
N THR A 40 -3.38 -9.91 14.34
CA THR A 40 -4.18 -8.86 14.99
C THR A 40 -3.41 -8.08 16.07
N PRO A 41 -2.65 -8.69 17.01
CA PRO A 41 -1.97 -7.95 18.06
C PRO A 41 -1.02 -6.83 17.58
N PRO A 42 -0.23 -6.98 16.51
CA PRO A 42 0.55 -5.87 15.95
C PRO A 42 -0.29 -4.74 15.37
N LEU A 43 -1.49 -5.04 14.85
CA LEU A 43 -2.42 -4.02 14.35
C LEU A 43 -3.02 -3.25 15.52
N ASP A 44 -3.52 -3.95 16.55
CA ASP A 44 -4.07 -3.34 17.75
C ASP A 44 -3.05 -2.41 18.41
N PHE A 45 -1.81 -2.88 18.56
CA PHE A 45 -0.72 -2.05 19.06
C PHE A 45 -0.51 -0.79 18.22
N ALA A 46 -0.50 -0.94 16.90
CA ALA A 46 -0.22 0.17 15.99
C ALA A 46 -1.34 1.22 15.98
N TYR A 47 -2.59 0.78 16.07
CA TYR A 47 -3.75 1.67 15.96
C TYR A 47 -4.31 2.17 17.30
N LYS A 48 -3.90 1.57 18.41
CA LYS A 48 -4.39 1.93 19.76
C LYS A 48 -4.42 3.44 20.04
N PRO A 49 -3.37 4.24 19.70
CA PRO A 49 -3.41 5.68 19.96
C PRO A 49 -4.48 6.43 19.14
N ILE A 50 -4.79 5.93 17.93
CA ILE A 50 -5.83 6.52 17.06
C ILE A 50 -7.20 6.11 17.57
N GLU A 51 -7.39 4.87 18.01
CA GLU A 51 -8.63 4.39 18.65
C GLU A 51 -8.96 5.19 19.91
N ASP A 52 -7.96 5.42 20.75
CA ASP A 52 -8.13 6.22 21.98
C ASP A 52 -8.51 7.67 21.65
N HIS A 53 -7.93 8.24 20.59
CA HIS A 53 -8.30 9.56 20.10
C HIS A 53 -9.73 9.57 19.54
N ASP A 54 -10.09 8.63 18.68
CA ASP A 54 -11.44 8.55 18.09
C ASP A 54 -12.51 8.36 19.18
N TYR A 55 -12.21 7.56 20.21
CA TYR A 55 -13.11 7.41 21.37
C TYR A 55 -13.28 8.72 22.14
N ALA A 56 -12.22 9.47 22.37
CA ALA A 56 -12.31 10.78 23.03
C ALA A 56 -13.14 11.77 22.20
N MET A 57 -12.99 11.76 20.86
CA MET A 57 -13.80 12.57 19.95
C MET A 57 -15.28 12.13 19.95
N TYR A 58 -15.55 10.82 20.05
CA TYR A 58 -16.91 10.31 20.16
C TYR A 58 -17.60 10.80 21.45
N ILE A 59 -16.93 10.76 22.59
CA ILE A 59 -17.49 11.28 23.85
C ILE A 59 -17.83 12.78 23.72
N LYS A 60 -16.88 13.56 23.20
CA LYS A 60 -17.08 14.99 22.95
C LYS A 60 -18.30 15.23 22.02
N TYR A 61 -18.38 14.50 20.92
CA TYR A 61 -19.49 14.58 19.98
C TYR A 61 -20.84 14.26 20.65
N LYS A 62 -20.87 13.24 21.52
CA LYS A 62 -22.07 12.85 22.27
C LYS A 62 -22.56 14.01 23.15
N ASP A 63 -21.66 14.60 23.93
CA ASP A 63 -21.99 15.72 24.83
C ASP A 63 -22.47 16.94 24.03
N GLU A 64 -21.80 17.27 22.92
CA GLU A 64 -22.20 18.36 22.03
C GLU A 64 -23.57 18.13 21.37
N MET A 65 -23.87 16.87 20.98
CA MET A 65 -25.19 16.50 20.42
C MET A 65 -26.32 16.57 21.45
N GLU A 66 -26.08 16.16 22.69
CA GLU A 66 -27.04 16.31 23.77
C GLU A 66 -27.37 17.79 24.00
N LEU A 67 -26.34 18.65 24.03
CA LEU A 67 -26.54 20.10 24.17
C LEU A 67 -27.26 20.69 22.95
N TYR A 68 -26.91 20.26 21.73
CA TYR A 68 -27.57 20.72 20.50
C TYR A 68 -29.05 20.36 20.50
N ASN A 69 -29.42 19.12 20.85
CA ASN A 69 -30.79 18.67 20.91
C ASN A 69 -31.59 19.42 22.00
N ALA A 70 -31.00 19.61 23.21
CA ALA A 70 -31.64 20.36 24.29
C ALA A 70 -31.89 21.84 23.93
N THR A 71 -31.06 22.43 23.09
CA THR A 71 -31.24 23.81 22.61
C THR A 71 -32.23 23.89 21.44
N ALA A 72 -32.28 22.88 20.57
CA ALA A 72 -33.21 22.78 19.45
C ALA A 72 -34.68 22.63 19.96
N ASP A 73 -34.92 21.88 21.04
CA ASP A 73 -36.23 21.72 21.65
C ASP A 73 -36.74 23.01 22.33
N LYS A 74 -35.83 23.82 22.85
CA LYS A 74 -36.17 25.14 23.45
C LYS A 74 -36.40 26.25 22.43
N GLY A 75 -35.81 26.15 21.23
CA GLY A 75 -35.79 27.17 20.20
C GLY A 75 -37.03 27.25 19.31
N LYS A 76 -38.15 26.58 19.67
CA LYS A 76 -39.42 26.78 18.94
C LYS A 76 -40.04 28.15 19.16
N THR A 77 -39.43 29.06 19.93
CA THR A 77 -39.97 30.36 20.32
C THR A 77 -39.06 31.55 20.09
N ASP A 78 -37.80 31.40 19.67
CA ASP A 78 -36.94 32.55 19.37
C ASP A 78 -36.03 32.33 18.14
N VAL A 79 -36.08 33.30 17.22
CA VAL A 79 -35.24 33.42 16.04
C VAL A 79 -33.82 33.80 16.50
N GLY A 80 -33.02 32.80 16.90
CA GLY A 80 -31.67 33.00 17.42
C GLY A 80 -30.69 32.04 16.82
N ILE A 81 -29.81 32.53 15.94
CA ILE A 81 -28.48 32.02 15.52
C ILE A 81 -28.37 30.51 15.63
N GLY A 82 -28.70 29.80 14.54
CA GLY A 82 -28.63 28.34 14.48
C GLY A 82 -27.19 27.88 14.72
N LYS A 83 -26.95 27.19 15.87
CA LYS A 83 -25.71 26.49 16.09
C LYS A 83 -25.58 25.41 15.03
N GLU A 84 -24.42 25.34 14.39
CA GLU A 84 -24.12 24.25 13.44
C GLU A 84 -24.24 22.90 14.17
N LYS A 85 -24.82 21.90 13.50
CA LYS A 85 -24.93 20.55 14.03
C LYS A 85 -23.55 19.97 14.25
N PRO A 86 -23.25 19.39 15.42
CA PRO A 86 -21.97 18.76 15.67
C PRO A 86 -21.65 17.66 14.65
N VAL A 87 -20.36 17.51 14.33
CA VAL A 87 -19.84 16.51 13.39
C VAL A 87 -18.93 15.55 14.14
N LEU A 88 -19.14 14.25 13.94
CA LEU A 88 -18.29 13.23 14.52
C LEU A 88 -16.92 13.22 13.83
N ILE A 89 -15.86 13.43 14.59
CA ILE A 89 -14.48 13.23 14.15
C ILE A 89 -14.09 11.78 14.41
N GLN A 90 -13.82 11.05 13.33
CA GLN A 90 -13.49 9.63 13.37
C GLN A 90 -12.51 9.30 12.25
N THR A 91 -11.44 8.60 12.61
CA THR A 91 -10.38 8.19 11.66
C THR A 91 -10.56 6.74 11.23
N ILE A 92 -10.89 5.84 12.15
CA ILE A 92 -10.95 4.38 11.91
C ILE A 92 -12.37 3.96 11.56
N LEU A 93 -12.46 3.16 10.49
CA LEU A 93 -13.68 2.51 10.02
C LEU A 93 -13.40 1.00 9.90
N SER A 94 -14.10 0.18 10.68
CA SER A 94 -13.94 -1.29 10.65
C SER A 94 -15.05 -1.97 9.86
N ASP A 95 -16.27 -1.41 9.93
CA ASP A 95 -17.45 -1.87 9.19
C ASP A 95 -18.20 -0.63 8.69
N SER A 96 -18.28 -0.49 7.38
CA SER A 96 -18.96 0.65 6.76
C SER A 96 -19.47 0.32 5.37
N THR A 97 -20.68 0.82 5.07
CA THR A 97 -21.14 0.82 3.69
C THR A 97 -20.34 1.84 2.86
N PRO A 98 -20.24 1.66 1.54
CA PRO A 98 -19.59 2.64 0.66
C PRO A 98 -20.11 4.08 0.86
N GLU A 99 -21.41 4.25 1.04
CA GLU A 99 -22.04 5.55 1.25
C GLU A 99 -21.61 6.18 2.58
N SER A 100 -21.55 5.35 3.63
CA SER A 100 -21.12 5.78 4.96
C SER A 100 -19.66 6.23 4.96
N LEU A 101 -18.78 5.49 4.28
CA LEU A 101 -17.38 5.86 4.10
C LEU A 101 -17.23 7.24 3.47
N TRP A 102 -17.91 7.49 2.35
CA TRP A 102 -17.77 8.76 1.64
C TRP A 102 -18.35 9.93 2.42
N ARG A 103 -19.45 9.72 3.14
CA ARG A 103 -20.03 10.75 4.02
C ARG A 103 -19.07 11.07 5.17
N LEU A 104 -18.57 10.05 5.85
CA LEU A 104 -17.61 10.25 6.93
C LEU A 104 -16.33 10.92 6.45
N HIS A 105 -15.81 10.56 5.27
CA HIS A 105 -14.64 11.23 4.72
C HIS A 105 -14.92 12.70 4.34
N ASN A 106 -16.13 13.01 3.85
CA ASN A 106 -16.51 14.40 3.56
C ASN A 106 -16.48 15.26 4.83
N ASP A 107 -16.94 14.68 5.95
CA ASP A 107 -16.96 15.34 7.25
C ASP A 107 -15.55 15.34 7.91
N ASN A 108 -14.72 14.35 7.59
CA ASN A 108 -13.36 14.16 8.10
C ASN A 108 -12.33 14.38 6.98
N GLN A 109 -12.13 15.65 6.58
CA GLN A 109 -11.26 16.00 5.44
C GLN A 109 -9.78 15.63 5.64
N ARG A 110 -9.35 15.38 6.88
CA ARG A 110 -8.02 14.86 7.16
C ARG A 110 -7.80 13.48 6.52
N GLY A 111 -8.83 12.67 6.44
CA GLY A 111 -8.81 11.35 5.85
C GLY A 111 -9.27 10.28 6.83
N VAL A 112 -9.44 9.07 6.32
CA VAL A 112 -9.94 7.92 7.08
C VAL A 112 -9.12 6.67 6.75
N VAL A 113 -9.25 5.65 7.59
CA VAL A 113 -8.67 4.33 7.36
C VAL A 113 -9.75 3.24 7.45
N LEU A 114 -9.80 2.39 6.45
CA LEU A 114 -10.49 1.10 6.50
C LEU A 114 -9.55 0.09 7.18
N LEU A 115 -9.84 -0.22 8.43
CA LEU A 115 -9.11 -1.21 9.24
C LEU A 115 -9.96 -2.47 9.34
N ILE A 116 -9.60 -3.52 8.56
CA ILE A 116 -10.44 -4.69 8.32
C ILE A 116 -9.69 -5.95 8.74
N ASP A 117 -10.20 -6.68 9.71
CA ASP A 117 -9.54 -7.89 10.19
C ASP A 117 -9.50 -8.99 9.12
N GLU A 118 -10.62 -9.29 8.43
CA GLU A 118 -10.66 -10.23 7.30
C GLU A 118 -11.05 -9.52 6.01
N ILE A 119 -10.02 -9.07 5.27
CA ILE A 119 -10.22 -8.18 4.12
C ILE A 119 -10.87 -8.87 2.92
N MET A 120 -10.74 -10.20 2.77
CA MET A 120 -11.39 -10.94 1.67
C MET A 120 -12.91 -10.89 1.81
N GLY A 121 -13.42 -11.04 3.04
CA GLY A 121 -14.85 -10.90 3.33
C GLY A 121 -15.40 -9.53 2.94
N PHE A 122 -14.65 -8.47 3.21
CA PHE A 122 -15.00 -7.12 2.79
C PHE A 122 -15.06 -6.99 1.26
N PHE A 123 -14.04 -7.44 0.54
CA PHE A 123 -14.05 -7.38 -0.93
C PHE A 123 -15.20 -8.19 -1.52
N HIS A 124 -15.46 -9.37 -1.01
CA HIS A 124 -16.60 -10.18 -1.45
C HIS A 124 -17.95 -9.49 -1.21
N SER A 125 -18.14 -8.83 -0.07
CA SER A 125 -19.38 -8.12 0.24
C SER A 125 -19.59 -6.91 -0.68
N VAL A 126 -18.53 -6.21 -1.01
CA VAL A 126 -18.56 -5.03 -1.88
C VAL A 126 -18.71 -5.41 -3.36
N CYS A 127 -18.06 -6.49 -3.80
CA CYS A 127 -18.10 -6.95 -5.20
C CYS A 127 -19.35 -7.74 -5.56
N ARG A 128 -20.15 -8.21 -4.58
CA ARG A 128 -21.40 -8.99 -4.87
C ARG A 128 -22.41 -8.28 -5.76
N TYR A 129 -22.37 -6.96 -5.79
CA TYR A 129 -23.25 -6.17 -6.64
C TYR A 129 -22.45 -5.70 -7.84
N ASN A 130 -22.63 -6.36 -9.00
CA ASN A 130 -21.95 -6.10 -10.28
C ASN A 130 -21.96 -4.62 -10.72
N ASP A 131 -22.87 -3.80 -10.19
CA ASP A 131 -23.01 -2.37 -10.50
C ASP A 131 -22.49 -1.46 -9.35
N ASN A 132 -21.73 -1.97 -8.40
CA ASN A 132 -21.27 -1.14 -7.29
C ASN A 132 -20.05 -0.30 -7.72
N PRO A 133 -20.19 1.03 -7.85
CA PRO A 133 -19.10 1.92 -8.26
C PRO A 133 -17.99 2.08 -7.22
N PHE A 134 -18.12 1.43 -6.06
CA PHE A 134 -17.21 1.61 -4.92
C PHE A 134 -15.76 1.29 -5.26
N MET A 135 -15.51 0.17 -5.93
CA MET A 135 -14.14 -0.20 -6.32
C MET A 135 -13.53 0.84 -7.25
N SER A 136 -14.29 1.33 -8.23
CA SER A 136 -13.86 2.40 -9.11
C SER A 136 -13.58 3.71 -8.36
N GLN A 137 -14.42 4.04 -7.39
CA GLN A 137 -14.23 5.21 -6.51
C GLN A 137 -12.98 5.05 -5.64
N LEU A 138 -12.74 3.85 -5.08
CA LEU A 138 -11.55 3.55 -4.28
C LEU A 138 -10.27 3.65 -5.12
N LEU A 139 -10.30 3.16 -6.37
CA LEU A 139 -9.20 3.30 -7.32
C LEU A 139 -8.94 4.78 -7.68
N THR A 140 -10.00 5.59 -7.78
CA THR A 140 -9.91 7.03 -8.03
C THR A 140 -9.32 7.74 -6.81
N ALA A 141 -9.80 7.41 -5.61
CA ALA A 141 -9.31 7.96 -4.35
C ALA A 141 -7.81 7.67 -4.13
N TYR A 142 -7.36 6.46 -4.48
CA TYR A 142 -5.93 6.13 -4.42
C TYR A 142 -5.06 7.09 -5.22
N THR A 143 -5.56 7.62 -6.34
CA THR A 143 -4.81 8.58 -7.16
C THR A 143 -4.87 10.02 -6.64
N GLY A 144 -5.60 10.28 -5.56
CA GLY A 144 -5.85 11.63 -5.03
C GLY A 144 -6.81 12.46 -5.88
N LYS A 145 -7.44 11.87 -6.90
CA LYS A 145 -8.43 12.58 -7.73
C LYS A 145 -9.76 12.67 -7.03
N GLN A 146 -10.45 13.78 -7.27
CA GLN A 146 -11.76 14.05 -6.71
C GLN A 146 -12.75 12.90 -6.92
N VAL A 147 -13.45 12.54 -5.83
CA VAL A 147 -14.55 11.57 -5.85
C VAL A 147 -15.86 12.31 -5.64
N LYS A 148 -16.85 11.97 -6.46
CA LYS A 148 -18.23 12.51 -6.36
C LYS A 148 -19.17 11.33 -6.12
N VAL A 149 -20.00 11.44 -5.08
CA VAL A 149 -21.00 10.43 -4.76
C VAL A 149 -22.37 11.12 -4.74
N THR A 150 -23.12 10.87 -5.80
CA THR A 150 -24.49 11.39 -5.96
C THR A 150 -25.44 10.21 -5.90
N ARG A 151 -26.31 10.18 -4.89
CA ARG A 151 -27.34 9.14 -4.76
C ARG A 151 -28.71 9.77 -4.59
N CYS A 152 -29.73 9.12 -5.17
CA CYS A 152 -31.09 9.62 -5.20
C CYS A 152 -31.70 9.95 -3.83
N ASN A 153 -31.23 9.27 -2.77
CA ASN A 153 -31.75 9.46 -1.41
C ASN A 153 -31.02 10.54 -0.59
N ASN A 154 -29.99 11.18 -1.16
CA ASN A 154 -29.25 12.25 -0.47
C ASN A 154 -29.33 13.53 -1.29
N PRO A 155 -30.02 14.59 -0.80
CA PRO A 155 -30.20 15.83 -1.55
C PRO A 155 -28.90 16.60 -1.82
N ILE A 156 -27.85 16.34 -1.02
CA ILE A 156 -26.54 16.98 -1.18
C ILE A 156 -25.51 15.90 -1.53
N PRO A 157 -24.89 15.96 -2.71
CA PRO A 157 -23.84 15.01 -3.09
C PRO A 157 -22.59 15.23 -2.23
N ALA A 158 -21.92 14.14 -1.85
CA ALA A 158 -20.59 14.23 -1.25
C ALA A 158 -19.55 14.48 -2.36
N ILE A 159 -18.80 15.55 -2.25
CA ILE A 159 -17.74 15.94 -3.19
C ILE A 159 -16.42 16.03 -2.42
N ILE A 160 -15.61 14.99 -2.53
CA ILE A 160 -14.33 14.90 -1.83
C ILE A 160 -13.23 15.27 -2.83
N ARG A 161 -12.71 16.49 -2.73
CA ARG A 161 -11.71 17.02 -3.65
C ARG A 161 -10.33 16.37 -3.45
N LYS A 162 -9.98 16.11 -2.21
CA LYS A 162 -8.69 15.49 -1.82
C LYS A 162 -8.96 14.21 -1.02
N PRO A 163 -9.33 13.10 -1.68
CA PRO A 163 -9.55 11.86 -0.94
C PRO A 163 -8.23 11.35 -0.34
N CYS A 164 -8.26 11.00 0.93
CA CYS A 164 -7.17 10.38 1.66
C CYS A 164 -7.71 9.19 2.45
N ILE A 165 -7.68 8.02 1.82
CA ILE A 165 -8.18 6.78 2.40
C ILE A 165 -7.02 5.81 2.50
N ASN A 166 -6.77 5.33 3.71
CA ASN A 166 -5.92 4.18 3.93
C ASN A 166 -6.76 2.91 3.95
N VAL A 167 -6.23 1.83 3.42
CA VAL A 167 -6.83 0.50 3.51
C VAL A 167 -5.80 -0.43 4.10
N ILE A 168 -6.13 -1.06 5.21
CA ILE A 168 -5.29 -2.10 5.79
C ILE A 168 -6.18 -3.22 6.30
N GLY A 169 -5.77 -4.44 5.99
CA GLY A 169 -6.47 -5.60 6.51
C GLY A 169 -5.58 -6.82 6.56
N THR A 170 -6.10 -7.85 7.17
CA THR A 170 -5.43 -9.15 7.25
C THR A 170 -6.15 -10.18 6.40
N THR A 171 -5.43 -11.20 5.98
CA THR A 171 -6.01 -12.41 5.38
C THR A 171 -5.14 -13.62 5.66
N GLN A 172 -5.68 -14.78 5.36
CA GLN A 172 -4.97 -16.04 5.48
C GLN A 172 -4.24 -16.35 4.17
N THR A 173 -3.10 -17.04 4.27
CA THR A 173 -2.30 -17.47 3.12
C THR A 173 -3.15 -18.28 2.13
N GLU A 174 -4.02 -19.16 2.64
CA GLU A 174 -4.90 -20.00 1.82
C GLU A 174 -6.00 -19.22 1.08
N ARG A 175 -6.29 -17.97 1.50
CA ARG A 175 -7.36 -17.16 0.91
C ARG A 175 -6.87 -16.04 0.02
N ILE A 176 -5.57 -15.75 -0.01
CA ILE A 176 -5.04 -14.61 -0.77
C ILE A 176 -5.31 -14.72 -2.27
N TYR A 177 -5.41 -15.93 -2.82
CA TYR A 177 -5.71 -16.14 -4.24
C TYR A 177 -7.09 -15.57 -4.63
N GLU A 178 -8.05 -15.51 -3.69
CA GLU A 178 -9.38 -14.92 -3.90
C GLU A 178 -9.31 -13.46 -4.33
N PHE A 179 -8.22 -12.76 -3.99
CA PHE A 179 -7.97 -11.38 -4.39
C PHE A 179 -7.44 -11.24 -5.81
N PHE A 180 -6.82 -12.29 -6.38
CA PHE A 180 -6.17 -12.26 -7.69
C PHE A 180 -7.11 -12.67 -8.83
N THR A 181 -8.35 -12.20 -8.81
CA THR A 181 -9.30 -12.40 -9.91
C THR A 181 -8.87 -11.60 -11.15
N ASP A 182 -9.31 -12.05 -12.34
CA ASP A 182 -9.06 -11.34 -13.60
C ASP A 182 -9.57 -9.89 -13.55
N GLU A 183 -10.68 -9.64 -12.90
CA GLU A 183 -11.24 -8.29 -12.71
C GLU A 183 -10.30 -7.41 -11.88
N ASN A 184 -9.83 -7.89 -10.74
CA ASN A 184 -8.92 -7.16 -9.86
C ASN A 184 -7.55 -6.94 -10.52
N VAL A 185 -7.06 -7.91 -11.28
CA VAL A 185 -5.85 -7.78 -12.09
C VAL A 185 -6.07 -6.72 -13.17
N ASN A 186 -7.14 -6.80 -13.96
CA ASN A 186 -7.38 -5.91 -15.09
C ASN A 186 -7.70 -4.47 -14.68
N SER A 187 -8.42 -4.28 -13.56
CA SER A 187 -8.69 -2.94 -13.01
C SER A 187 -7.44 -2.26 -12.42
N GLY A 188 -6.37 -3.01 -12.16
CA GLY A 188 -5.16 -2.54 -11.50
C GLY A 188 -5.34 -2.34 -10.00
N LEU A 189 -6.33 -2.98 -9.39
CA LEU A 189 -6.53 -2.97 -7.94
C LEU A 189 -5.33 -3.58 -7.24
N ILE A 190 -4.89 -4.75 -7.68
CA ILE A 190 -3.76 -5.48 -7.11
C ILE A 190 -2.48 -4.64 -7.13
N ASP A 191 -2.23 -3.90 -8.22
CA ASP A 191 -1.03 -3.08 -8.36
C ASP A 191 -0.95 -1.92 -7.35
N ARG A 192 -2.05 -1.58 -6.68
CA ARG A 192 -2.12 -0.53 -5.67
C ARG A 192 -1.87 -1.03 -4.26
N PHE A 193 -2.03 -2.34 -4.07
CA PHE A 193 -1.79 -2.93 -2.77
C PHE A 193 -0.32 -3.30 -2.56
N MET A 194 0.16 -3.00 -1.38
CA MET A 194 1.41 -3.49 -0.83
C MET A 194 1.10 -4.70 0.04
N PHE A 195 1.78 -5.80 -0.24
CA PHE A 195 1.59 -7.04 0.51
C PHE A 195 2.71 -7.21 1.51
N VAL A 196 2.36 -7.76 2.65
CA VAL A 196 3.32 -8.10 3.71
C VAL A 196 3.07 -9.53 4.14
N ILE A 197 4.04 -10.39 3.89
CA ILE A 197 4.06 -11.77 4.35
C ILE A 197 5.39 -12.05 5.05
N PRO A 198 5.42 -12.49 6.32
CA PRO A 198 6.66 -12.81 7.00
C PRO A 198 7.34 -14.04 6.36
N LYS A 199 8.68 -14.04 6.34
CA LYS A 199 9.46 -15.21 5.88
C LYS A 199 9.31 -16.38 6.84
N GLU A 200 9.35 -16.09 8.12
CA GLU A 200 9.28 -17.05 9.20
C GLU A 200 8.55 -16.41 10.38
N VAL A 201 7.64 -17.15 10.97
CA VAL A 201 6.98 -16.75 12.23
C VAL A 201 7.37 -17.76 13.29
N ARG A 202 8.15 -17.33 14.26
CA ARG A 202 8.53 -18.18 15.39
C ARG A 202 7.42 -18.15 16.44
N PRO A 203 7.01 -19.31 16.97
CA PRO A 203 6.03 -19.34 18.03
C PRO A 203 6.56 -18.63 19.28
N THR A 204 5.73 -17.82 19.91
CA THR A 204 6.06 -17.21 21.19
C THR A 204 5.84 -18.24 22.29
N LEU A 205 6.93 -18.66 22.94
CA LEU A 205 6.86 -19.57 24.07
C LEU A 205 6.60 -18.78 25.36
N TRP A 206 5.63 -19.22 26.15
CA TRP A 206 5.34 -18.62 27.44
C TRP A 206 6.24 -19.24 28.51
N SER A 207 6.75 -18.40 29.41
CA SER A 207 7.57 -18.84 30.54
C SER A 207 6.80 -18.64 31.87
N ILE A 208 7.01 -19.55 32.81
CA ILE A 208 6.44 -19.43 34.17
C ILE A 208 6.96 -18.17 34.87
N THR A 209 8.20 -17.74 34.53
CA THR A 209 8.81 -16.52 35.08
C THR A 209 8.09 -15.23 34.64
N ASP A 210 7.26 -15.29 33.61
CA ASP A 210 6.44 -14.15 33.20
C ASP A 210 5.31 -13.83 34.22
N LYS A 211 4.99 -14.79 35.11
CA LYS A 211 4.03 -14.61 36.20
C LYS A 211 4.54 -13.77 37.37
N GLU A 212 5.87 -13.68 37.52
CA GLU A 212 6.50 -12.98 38.64
C GLU A 212 6.74 -11.48 38.34
N LYS A 213 6.62 -11.08 37.09
CA LYS A 213 6.62 -9.66 36.77
C LYS A 213 5.27 -9.08 37.21
N PRO A 214 5.26 -8.11 38.15
CA PRO A 214 4.00 -7.54 38.59
C PRO A 214 3.24 -7.07 37.35
N VAL A 215 2.02 -7.57 37.15
CA VAL A 215 1.06 -7.07 36.17
C VAL A 215 0.60 -5.68 36.67
N GLY A 216 1.54 -4.85 36.95
CA GLY A 216 1.35 -3.48 37.43
C GLY A 216 1.73 -2.53 36.32
N ILE A 217 0.74 -1.98 35.65
CA ILE A 217 0.63 -0.56 35.25
C ILE A 217 1.90 0.12 34.66
N VAL A 218 3.05 -0.52 34.59
CA VAL A 218 4.19 0.00 33.82
C VAL A 218 3.95 -0.37 32.37
N LYS A 219 3.24 0.55 31.68
CA LYS A 219 3.19 0.49 30.20
C LYS A 219 4.61 0.29 29.70
N ALA A 220 4.85 -0.75 28.92
CA ALA A 220 6.17 -1.01 28.36
C ALA A 220 6.70 0.28 27.71
N PRO A 221 7.98 0.63 27.84
CA PRO A 221 8.53 1.88 27.30
C PRO A 221 8.24 2.11 25.82
N CYS A 222 8.12 1.02 25.04
CA CYS A 222 7.75 1.07 23.64
C CYS A 222 6.32 1.59 23.41
N ASN A 223 5.35 1.23 24.27
CA ASN A 223 3.97 1.69 24.16
C ASN A 223 3.88 3.20 24.44
N ILE A 224 4.60 3.69 25.45
CA ILE A 224 4.64 5.12 25.77
C ILE A 224 5.24 5.90 24.61
N ARG A 225 6.37 5.43 24.06
CA ARG A 225 7.03 6.09 22.92
C ARG A 225 6.12 6.10 21.69
N TRP A 226 5.46 4.98 21.39
CA TRP A 226 4.56 4.90 20.25
C TRP A 226 3.36 5.82 20.40
N ASN A 227 2.73 5.86 21.56
CA ASN A 227 1.65 6.78 21.86
C ASN A 227 2.08 8.24 21.67
N ASN A 228 3.24 8.62 22.19
CA ASN A 228 3.75 10.00 22.04
C ASN A 228 3.98 10.37 20.58
N ILE A 229 4.54 9.45 19.78
CA ILE A 229 4.79 9.66 18.35
C ILE A 229 3.47 9.88 17.60
N LEU A 230 2.48 9.00 17.80
CA LEU A 230 1.19 9.11 17.12
C LEU A 230 0.39 10.31 17.61
N THR A 231 0.40 10.61 18.90
CA THR A 231 -0.25 11.81 19.44
C THR A 231 0.31 13.08 18.79
N ARG A 232 1.63 13.18 18.64
CA ARG A 232 2.27 14.32 17.97
C ARG A 232 1.85 14.43 16.50
N LEU A 233 1.68 13.31 15.80
CA LEU A 233 1.20 13.30 14.42
C LEU A 233 -0.29 13.63 14.31
N ILE A 234 -1.12 13.14 15.22
CA ILE A 234 -2.55 13.46 15.29
C ILE A 234 -2.75 14.96 15.56
N GLN A 235 -1.88 15.56 16.37
CA GLN A 235 -1.90 16.98 16.72
C GLN A 235 -1.26 17.90 15.66
N LEU A 236 -0.84 17.38 14.49
CA LEU A 236 -0.40 18.24 13.39
C LEU A 236 -1.45 19.30 13.09
N GLU A 237 -1.01 20.54 13.02
CA GLU A 237 -1.89 21.68 12.76
C GLU A 237 -2.67 21.50 11.46
N CYS A 238 -3.96 21.70 11.56
CA CYS A 238 -4.91 21.74 10.46
C CYS A 238 -5.51 23.14 10.41
N SER A 239 -5.23 23.87 9.35
CA SER A 239 -5.96 25.08 9.00
C SER A 239 -6.97 24.79 7.89
N PHE A 240 -8.06 25.54 7.88
CA PHE A 240 -9.04 25.45 6.81
C PHE A 240 -9.01 26.76 6.02
N ARG A 241 -9.19 26.66 4.71
CA ARG A 241 -9.29 27.85 3.86
C ARG A 241 -10.60 28.58 4.16
N GLU A 242 -10.54 29.86 4.33
CA GLU A 242 -11.71 30.68 4.67
C GLU A 242 -12.76 30.67 3.56
N ASP A 243 -12.32 30.65 2.29
CA ASP A 243 -13.16 30.71 1.10
C ASP A 243 -13.93 29.41 0.81
N SER A 244 -13.33 28.28 1.07
CA SER A 244 -13.85 26.96 0.66
C SER A 244 -14.13 26.00 1.83
N LYS A 245 -13.77 26.37 3.04
CA LYS A 245 -13.79 25.49 4.23
C LYS A 245 -13.03 24.16 4.02
N GLU A 246 -12.12 24.14 3.04
CA GLU A 246 -11.28 22.99 2.76
C GLU A 246 -10.02 22.98 3.61
N LEU A 247 -9.60 21.79 4.01
CA LEU A 247 -8.34 21.61 4.73
C LEU A 247 -7.15 22.10 3.89
N ALA A 248 -6.39 23.03 4.45
CA ALA A 248 -5.17 23.57 3.85
C ALA A 248 -4.04 22.57 4.05
N THR A 249 -3.67 21.88 2.98
CA THR A 249 -2.58 20.90 2.97
C THR A 249 -1.23 21.61 2.87
N ILE A 250 -0.28 21.25 3.72
CA ILE A 250 1.12 21.67 3.57
C ILE A 250 1.83 20.66 2.68
N VAL A 251 2.48 21.15 1.62
CA VAL A 251 3.18 20.31 0.64
C VAL A 251 4.67 20.37 0.90
N LEU A 252 5.28 19.25 1.22
CA LEU A 252 6.72 19.10 1.43
C LEU A 252 7.41 18.84 0.09
N ASP A 253 8.39 19.67 -0.23
CA ASP A 253 9.34 19.40 -1.31
C ASP A 253 10.45 18.45 -0.82
N MET A 254 11.13 17.81 -1.76
CA MET A 254 12.34 17.03 -1.47
C MET A 254 13.58 17.93 -1.46
N THR A 255 14.54 17.63 -0.63
CA THR A 255 15.90 18.21 -0.75
C THR A 255 16.51 17.82 -2.11
N TYR A 256 17.56 18.52 -2.52
CA TYR A 256 18.23 18.21 -3.79
C TYR A 256 18.71 16.76 -3.84
N ASP A 257 19.41 16.29 -2.81
CA ASP A 257 19.93 14.92 -2.73
C ASP A 257 18.81 13.88 -2.70
N ALA A 258 17.72 14.15 -1.99
CA ALA A 258 16.53 13.32 -1.99
C ALA A 258 15.90 13.21 -3.38
N LYS A 259 15.83 14.32 -4.16
CA LYS A 259 15.37 14.33 -5.53
C LYS A 259 16.26 13.51 -6.44
N CYS A 260 17.58 13.72 -6.36
CA CYS A 260 18.55 12.96 -7.16
C CYS A 260 18.40 11.46 -6.93
N LEU A 261 18.35 11.03 -5.66
CA LEU A 261 18.17 9.62 -5.30
C LEU A 261 16.85 9.04 -5.83
N PHE A 262 15.73 9.75 -5.60
CA PHE A 262 14.41 9.30 -6.05
C PHE A 262 14.30 9.23 -7.56
N TYR A 263 14.81 10.24 -8.29
CA TYR A 263 14.74 10.30 -9.74
C TYR A 263 15.64 9.27 -10.40
N ASN A 264 16.85 9.05 -9.90
CA ASN A 264 17.76 8.02 -10.40
C ASN A 264 17.15 6.62 -10.23
N TRP A 265 16.62 6.30 -9.05
CA TRP A 265 15.89 5.05 -8.80
C TRP A 265 14.70 4.90 -9.77
N ARG A 266 13.87 5.91 -9.87
CA ARG A 266 12.68 5.89 -10.72
C ARG A 266 13.02 5.72 -12.21
N ASN A 267 14.04 6.41 -12.70
CA ASN A 267 14.45 6.32 -14.10
C ASN A 267 14.98 4.91 -14.42
N LYS A 268 15.84 4.36 -13.57
CA LYS A 268 16.31 2.98 -13.69
C LYS A 268 15.15 1.99 -13.73
N LEU A 269 14.21 2.11 -12.81
CA LEU A 269 13.00 1.28 -12.77
C LEU A 269 12.19 1.35 -14.09
N LYS A 270 12.08 2.54 -14.69
CA LYS A 270 11.38 2.74 -15.98
C LYS A 270 12.13 2.13 -17.15
N GLU A 271 13.43 2.25 -17.18
CA GLU A 271 14.29 1.64 -18.22
C GLU A 271 14.20 0.12 -18.18
N GLU A 272 14.25 -0.48 -16.98
CA GLU A 272 14.08 -1.92 -16.79
C GLU A 272 12.68 -2.38 -17.21
N ALA A 273 11.62 -1.68 -16.78
CA ALA A 273 10.25 -1.99 -17.19
C ALA A 273 10.06 -1.88 -18.71
N PHE A 274 10.70 -0.89 -19.35
CA PHE A 274 10.66 -0.73 -20.80
C PHE A 274 11.41 -1.85 -21.52
N ALA A 275 12.58 -2.26 -21.01
CA ALA A 275 13.34 -3.37 -21.58
C ALA A 275 12.54 -4.69 -21.51
N VAL A 276 11.90 -4.95 -20.36
CA VAL A 276 11.05 -6.14 -20.16
C VAL A 276 9.79 -6.07 -21.03
N SER A 277 9.19 -4.89 -21.24
CA SER A 277 7.98 -4.73 -22.06
C SER A 277 8.14 -5.24 -23.50
N ARG A 278 9.36 -5.18 -24.02
CA ARG A 278 9.69 -5.69 -25.37
C ARG A 278 9.58 -7.22 -25.49
N GLN A 279 9.55 -7.94 -24.39
CA GLN A 279 9.42 -9.40 -24.40
C GLN A 279 7.98 -9.87 -24.74
N GLY A 280 6.99 -8.95 -24.68
CA GLY A 280 5.62 -9.20 -25.10
C GLY A 280 4.86 -10.27 -24.28
N ASN A 281 5.38 -10.64 -23.10
CA ASN A 281 4.75 -11.62 -22.22
C ASN A 281 3.89 -10.95 -21.12
N ILE A 282 3.07 -11.74 -20.43
CA ILE A 282 2.13 -11.23 -19.41
C ILE A 282 2.85 -10.69 -18.17
N GLU A 283 4.03 -11.24 -17.87
CA GLU A 283 4.86 -10.78 -16.75
C GLU A 283 5.43 -9.39 -17.03
N ALA A 284 5.89 -9.17 -18.26
CA ALA A 284 6.29 -7.85 -18.73
C ALA A 284 5.17 -6.84 -18.57
N TYR A 285 3.95 -7.21 -18.95
CA TYR A 285 2.78 -6.36 -18.80
C TYR A 285 2.44 -6.06 -17.33
N ARG A 286 2.46 -7.08 -16.47
CA ARG A 286 2.27 -6.94 -15.02
C ARG A 286 3.33 -6.01 -14.41
N MET A 287 4.60 -6.20 -14.76
CA MET A 287 5.71 -5.39 -14.26
C MET A 287 5.54 -3.91 -14.65
N VAL A 288 5.23 -3.61 -15.91
CA VAL A 288 5.01 -2.24 -16.39
C VAL A 288 3.88 -1.55 -15.64
N ARG A 289 2.77 -2.24 -15.43
CA ARG A 289 1.61 -1.71 -14.69
C ARG A 289 1.95 -1.41 -13.25
N ARG A 290 2.60 -2.35 -12.56
CA ARG A 290 3.00 -2.22 -11.17
C ARG A 290 4.01 -1.10 -10.97
N THR A 291 5.00 -0.99 -11.87
CA THR A 291 6.01 0.09 -11.87
C THR A 291 5.39 1.48 -11.75
N ALA A 292 4.26 1.72 -12.43
CA ALA A 292 3.57 3.01 -12.36
C ALA A 292 2.98 3.33 -10.97
N LYS A 293 2.77 2.32 -10.12
CA LYS A 293 2.27 2.49 -8.75
C LYS A 293 3.41 2.55 -7.73
N MET A 294 4.52 1.89 -8.01
CA MET A 294 5.73 1.92 -7.19
C MET A 294 6.24 3.34 -6.96
N GLU A 295 6.25 4.17 -7.99
CA GLU A 295 6.67 5.58 -7.88
C GLU A 295 5.87 6.35 -6.82
N ALA A 296 4.54 6.21 -6.85
CA ALA A 296 3.67 6.83 -5.87
C ALA A 296 3.88 6.26 -4.47
N ASN A 297 4.02 4.92 -4.35
CA ASN A 297 4.19 4.25 -3.08
C ASN A 297 5.50 4.65 -2.39
N VAL A 298 6.62 4.72 -3.12
CA VAL A 298 7.90 5.18 -2.57
C VAL A 298 7.81 6.63 -2.11
N GLY A 299 7.17 7.51 -2.90
CA GLY A 299 6.95 8.89 -2.49
C GLY A 299 6.11 9.01 -1.21
N ARG A 300 5.03 8.23 -1.08
CA ARG A 300 4.19 8.17 0.12
C ARG A 300 4.95 7.65 1.33
N LEU A 301 5.70 6.57 1.15
CA LEU A 301 6.56 6.03 2.21
C LEU A 301 7.61 7.05 2.65
N ALA A 302 8.20 7.79 1.71
CA ALA A 302 9.18 8.82 2.04
C ALA A 302 8.58 9.94 2.90
N LEU A 303 7.37 10.40 2.56
CA LEU A 303 6.63 11.35 3.39
C LEU A 303 6.35 10.77 4.79
N ILE A 304 5.88 9.52 4.86
CA ILE A 304 5.59 8.84 6.13
C ILE A 304 6.85 8.72 6.98
N PHE A 305 8.00 8.33 6.41
CA PHE A 305 9.26 8.26 7.13
C PHE A 305 9.76 9.63 7.57
N GLN A 306 9.61 10.67 6.74
CA GLN A 306 9.98 12.03 7.13
C GLN A 306 9.17 12.49 8.34
N MET A 307 7.87 12.34 8.31
CA MET A 307 6.98 12.76 9.39
C MET A 307 7.13 11.88 10.65
N LEU A 308 7.41 10.59 10.49
CA LEU A 308 7.73 9.70 11.61
C LEU A 308 9.02 10.15 12.31
N ARG A 309 10.07 10.45 11.55
CA ARG A 309 11.35 10.95 12.08
C ARG A 309 11.19 12.33 12.71
N TRP A 310 10.38 13.21 12.12
CA TRP A 310 10.01 14.48 12.75
C TRP A 310 9.30 14.26 14.09
N ALA A 311 8.34 13.35 14.16
CA ALA A 311 7.65 13.04 15.41
C ALA A 311 8.58 12.44 16.47
N CYS A 312 9.66 11.77 16.06
CA CYS A 312 10.74 11.32 16.94
C CYS A 312 11.75 12.43 17.33
N GLY A 313 11.66 13.62 16.74
CA GLY A 313 12.61 14.72 16.98
C GLY A 313 13.92 14.60 16.21
N GLU A 314 13.99 13.77 15.16
CA GLU A 314 15.20 13.53 14.38
C GLU A 314 15.39 14.49 13.19
N THR A 315 14.34 15.14 12.74
CA THR A 315 14.35 16.01 11.55
C THR A 315 13.23 17.05 11.60
N THR A 316 13.17 17.91 10.57
CA THR A 316 12.12 18.92 10.40
C THR A 316 10.93 18.37 9.59
N ASP A 317 9.81 19.09 9.60
CA ASP A 317 8.59 18.78 8.81
C ASP A 317 8.46 19.65 7.56
N THR A 318 9.53 20.29 7.11
CA THR A 318 9.51 21.25 5.99
C THR A 318 9.90 20.65 4.66
N LEU A 319 10.85 19.71 4.66
CA LEU A 319 11.39 19.05 3.46
C LEU A 319 11.56 17.55 3.71
N VAL A 320 11.36 16.76 2.65
CA VAL A 320 11.70 15.33 2.68
C VAL A 320 13.18 15.17 2.36
N ASP A 321 13.94 14.63 3.28
CA ASP A 321 15.38 14.43 3.14
C ASP A 321 15.76 13.09 2.50
N GLU A 322 17.04 12.95 2.13
CA GLU A 322 17.58 11.74 1.51
C GLU A 322 17.42 10.49 2.39
N LYS A 323 17.61 10.62 3.71
CA LYS A 323 17.48 9.48 4.65
C LYS A 323 16.06 8.91 4.61
N SER A 324 15.03 9.75 4.50
CA SER A 324 13.65 9.34 4.38
C SER A 324 13.37 8.63 3.04
N ILE A 325 13.98 9.07 1.94
CA ILE A 325 13.94 8.36 0.65
C ILE A 325 14.61 6.97 0.76
N ARG A 326 15.79 6.89 1.38
CA ARG A 326 16.49 5.60 1.59
C ARG A 326 15.64 4.62 2.41
N CYS A 327 15.01 5.09 3.48
CA CYS A 327 14.08 4.28 4.28
C CYS A 327 12.88 3.80 3.44
N ALA A 328 12.32 4.67 2.61
CA ALA A 328 11.20 4.34 1.73
C ALA A 328 11.58 3.27 0.69
N LEU A 329 12.75 3.39 0.07
CA LEU A 329 13.25 2.42 -0.90
C LEU A 329 13.49 1.05 -0.26
N ARG A 330 14.08 0.99 0.94
CA ARG A 330 14.26 -0.28 1.67
C ARG A 330 12.92 -0.95 2.01
N MET A 331 11.96 -0.16 2.49
CA MET A 331 10.63 -0.69 2.81
C MET A 331 9.92 -1.18 1.55
N HIS A 332 10.03 -0.44 0.45
CA HIS A 332 9.47 -0.82 -0.83
C HIS A 332 10.07 -2.15 -1.33
N ALA A 333 11.39 -2.32 -1.26
CA ALA A 333 12.06 -3.56 -1.64
C ALA A 333 11.54 -4.76 -0.83
N PHE A 334 11.36 -4.61 0.48
CA PHE A 334 10.74 -5.65 1.32
C PHE A 334 9.29 -5.99 0.90
N MET A 335 8.50 -4.99 0.54
CA MET A 335 7.12 -5.19 0.09
C MET A 335 7.06 -5.87 -1.29
N GLU A 336 8.01 -5.56 -2.19
CA GLU A 336 8.11 -6.25 -3.49
C GLU A 336 8.56 -7.71 -3.34
N GLU A 337 9.48 -8.00 -2.43
CA GLU A 337 9.83 -9.37 -2.08
C GLU A 337 8.62 -10.13 -1.49
N SER A 338 7.81 -9.47 -0.67
CA SER A 338 6.57 -10.04 -0.16
C SER A 338 5.57 -10.30 -1.28
N TYR A 339 5.43 -9.37 -2.24
CA TYR A 339 4.56 -9.53 -3.40
C TYR A 339 4.97 -10.72 -4.27
N THR A 340 6.25 -10.92 -4.50
CA THR A 340 6.75 -12.09 -5.25
C THR A 340 6.36 -13.39 -4.58
N ARG A 341 6.53 -13.49 -3.25
CA ARG A 341 6.10 -14.68 -2.48
C ARG A 341 4.58 -14.90 -2.55
N ILE A 342 3.80 -13.82 -2.59
CA ILE A 342 2.34 -13.93 -2.80
C ILE A 342 2.02 -14.48 -4.18
N LEU A 343 2.73 -14.03 -5.23
CA LEU A 343 2.54 -14.58 -6.58
C LEU A 343 2.85 -16.07 -6.63
N ASP A 344 3.92 -16.54 -5.98
CA ASP A 344 4.26 -17.96 -5.89
C ASP A 344 3.12 -18.77 -5.24
N ILE A 345 2.48 -18.23 -4.18
CA ILE A 345 1.32 -18.84 -3.52
C ILE A 345 0.11 -18.90 -4.45
N VAL A 346 -0.20 -17.81 -5.13
CA VAL A 346 -1.33 -17.70 -6.05
C VAL A 346 -1.15 -18.63 -7.24
N ASP A 347 0.04 -18.67 -7.81
CA ASP A 347 0.36 -19.54 -8.94
C ASP A 347 0.29 -21.01 -8.52
N ALA A 348 0.79 -21.36 -7.34
CA ALA A 348 0.68 -22.72 -6.80
C ALA A 348 -0.78 -23.15 -6.56
N HIS A 349 -1.65 -22.21 -6.15
CA HIS A 349 -3.07 -22.50 -5.93
C HIS A 349 -3.88 -22.61 -7.24
N SER A 350 -3.52 -21.82 -8.25
CA SER A 350 -4.18 -21.82 -9.56
C SER A 350 -3.87 -23.07 -10.38
N MET A 351 -2.89 -23.86 -9.96
CA MET A 351 -2.45 -25.08 -10.62
C MET A 351 -3.16 -26.29 -9.99
N GLU A 352 -3.91 -27.03 -10.80
CA GLU A 352 -4.50 -28.32 -10.39
C GLU A 352 -3.37 -29.26 -9.92
N PRO A 353 -3.56 -30.01 -8.80
CA PRO A 353 -2.51 -30.87 -8.24
C PRO A 353 -1.84 -31.79 -9.27
N ASP A 354 -2.65 -32.42 -10.13
CA ASP A 354 -2.17 -33.32 -11.19
C ASP A 354 -1.30 -32.60 -12.22
N LYS A 355 -1.57 -31.32 -12.49
CA LYS A 355 -0.75 -30.50 -13.39
C LYS A 355 0.55 -30.06 -12.74
N LYS A 356 0.55 -29.82 -11.44
CA LYS A 356 1.74 -29.47 -10.69
C LYS A 356 2.70 -30.66 -10.67
N GLU A 357 2.20 -31.83 -10.27
CA GLU A 357 2.97 -33.08 -10.26
C GLU A 357 3.51 -33.42 -11.67
N PHE A 358 2.68 -33.26 -12.70
CA PHE A 358 3.08 -33.40 -14.10
C PHE A 358 4.23 -32.46 -14.48
N LEU A 359 4.15 -31.19 -14.12
CA LEU A 359 5.21 -30.23 -14.41
C LEU A 359 6.48 -30.51 -13.60
N ASP A 360 6.37 -30.97 -12.36
CA ASP A 360 7.52 -31.27 -11.50
C ASP A 360 8.34 -32.43 -12.05
N LEU A 361 7.70 -33.42 -12.69
CA LEU A 361 8.35 -34.54 -13.35
C LEU A 361 9.10 -34.18 -14.65
N LEU A 362 8.75 -33.04 -15.28
CA LEU A 362 9.41 -32.61 -16.52
C LEU A 362 10.74 -31.90 -16.22
N GLY A 363 11.70 -32.08 -17.10
CA GLY A 363 12.93 -31.28 -17.10
C GLY A 363 12.69 -29.81 -17.51
N ASN A 364 13.70 -28.94 -17.36
CA ASN A 364 13.61 -27.55 -17.81
C ASN A 364 13.32 -27.42 -19.30
N SER A 365 13.85 -28.32 -20.11
CA SER A 365 13.55 -28.47 -21.54
C SER A 365 13.12 -29.90 -21.80
N PHE A 366 12.04 -30.12 -22.54
CA PHE A 366 11.45 -31.44 -22.73
C PHE A 366 10.73 -31.54 -24.09
N THR A 367 10.64 -32.74 -24.58
CA THR A 367 9.95 -33.10 -25.82
C THR A 367 8.48 -33.50 -25.56
N THR A 368 7.70 -33.57 -26.62
CA THR A 368 6.31 -34.11 -26.52
C THR A 368 6.30 -35.56 -25.99
N ALA A 369 7.33 -36.36 -26.31
CA ALA A 369 7.41 -37.76 -25.86
C ALA A 369 7.66 -37.82 -24.36
N GLU A 370 8.60 -37.05 -23.84
CA GLU A 370 8.85 -36.93 -22.39
C GLU A 370 7.65 -36.37 -21.61
N ALA A 371 6.94 -35.41 -22.21
CA ALA A 371 5.70 -34.90 -21.62
C ALA A 371 4.63 -36.00 -21.52
N ILE A 372 4.46 -36.86 -22.55
CA ILE A 372 3.52 -37.99 -22.51
C ILE A 372 3.95 -38.99 -21.45
N ALA A 373 5.24 -39.30 -21.35
CA ALA A 373 5.75 -40.23 -20.34
C ALA A 373 5.47 -39.76 -18.92
N ALA A 374 5.81 -38.48 -18.62
CA ALA A 374 5.52 -37.83 -17.33
C ALA A 374 4.01 -37.78 -17.05
N GLY A 375 3.19 -37.49 -18.07
CA GLY A 375 1.73 -37.45 -17.92
C GLY A 375 1.13 -38.80 -17.57
N VAL A 376 1.64 -39.88 -18.17
CA VAL A 376 1.20 -41.26 -17.85
C VAL A 376 1.55 -41.63 -16.39
N GLU A 377 2.67 -41.15 -15.89
CA GLU A 377 3.12 -41.38 -14.50
C GLU A 377 2.16 -40.76 -13.48
N VAL A 378 1.58 -39.58 -13.79
CA VAL A 378 0.55 -38.93 -12.98
C VAL A 378 -0.90 -39.31 -13.38
N GLY A 379 -1.09 -40.38 -14.12
CA GLY A 379 -2.39 -40.92 -14.46
C GLY A 379 -3.11 -40.22 -15.64
N MET A 380 -2.44 -39.35 -16.38
CA MET A 380 -3.01 -38.69 -17.55
C MET A 380 -2.93 -39.58 -18.79
N SER A 381 -3.95 -39.53 -19.65
CA SER A 381 -3.86 -40.18 -20.98
C SER A 381 -2.95 -39.38 -21.92
N ALA A 382 -2.30 -40.06 -22.87
CA ALA A 382 -1.48 -39.42 -23.91
C ALA A 382 -2.22 -38.33 -24.69
N SER A 383 -3.53 -38.55 -24.95
CA SER A 383 -4.40 -37.55 -25.59
C SER A 383 -4.70 -36.37 -24.66
N GLY A 384 -4.84 -36.62 -23.37
CA GLY A 384 -5.01 -35.61 -22.33
C GLY A 384 -3.80 -34.70 -22.24
N VAL A 385 -2.60 -35.26 -22.20
CA VAL A 385 -1.35 -34.49 -22.20
C VAL A 385 -1.26 -33.58 -23.45
N LYS A 386 -1.50 -34.12 -24.65
CA LYS A 386 -1.49 -33.32 -25.89
C LYS A 386 -2.48 -32.18 -25.88
N LYS A 387 -3.65 -32.31 -25.23
CA LYS A 387 -4.66 -31.26 -25.06
C LYS A 387 -4.23 -30.23 -23.98
N ASN A 388 -3.48 -30.65 -22.99
CA ASN A 388 -3.01 -29.78 -21.91
C ASN A 388 -1.79 -28.93 -22.30
N LEU A 389 -0.90 -29.41 -23.16
CA LEU A 389 0.28 -28.63 -23.60
C LEU A 389 -0.09 -27.25 -24.18
N PRO A 390 -1.07 -27.09 -25.11
CA PRO A 390 -1.50 -25.77 -25.55
C PRO A 390 -2.07 -24.89 -24.43
N LYS A 391 -2.79 -25.51 -23.46
CA LYS A 391 -3.32 -24.78 -22.30
C LYS A 391 -2.18 -24.28 -21.40
N LEU A 392 -1.18 -25.12 -21.13
CA LEU A 392 0.00 -24.75 -20.35
C LEU A 392 0.83 -23.67 -21.06
N ILE A 393 0.90 -23.68 -22.41
CA ILE A 393 1.52 -22.59 -23.19
C ILE A 393 0.70 -21.30 -23.02
N HIS A 394 -0.63 -21.38 -23.13
CA HIS A 394 -1.52 -20.23 -22.94
C HIS A 394 -1.45 -19.68 -21.52
N GLN A 395 -1.35 -20.57 -20.52
CA GLN A 395 -1.16 -20.26 -19.11
C GLN A 395 0.30 -19.88 -18.78
N LYS A 396 1.23 -20.01 -19.76
CA LYS A 396 2.65 -19.64 -19.66
C LYS A 396 3.48 -20.40 -18.65
N TYR A 397 3.09 -21.58 -18.29
CA TYR A 397 3.94 -22.51 -17.54
C TYR A 397 5.05 -23.11 -18.39
N ILE A 398 4.81 -23.20 -19.71
CA ILE A 398 5.78 -23.69 -20.69
C ILE A 398 5.78 -22.79 -21.94
N SER A 399 6.91 -22.73 -22.64
CA SER A 399 7.05 -22.10 -23.95
C SER A 399 7.40 -23.13 -25.02
N LYS A 400 6.90 -22.94 -26.25
CA LYS A 400 7.24 -23.79 -27.38
C LYS A 400 8.47 -23.21 -28.07
N LYS A 401 9.57 -23.94 -28.08
CA LYS A 401 10.84 -23.54 -28.75
C LYS A 401 10.90 -24.00 -30.20
N ALA A 402 10.42 -25.20 -30.49
CA ALA A 402 10.37 -25.78 -31.83
C ALA A 402 9.19 -26.76 -31.91
N HIS A 403 9.01 -27.41 -33.06
CA HIS A 403 8.01 -28.45 -33.21
C HIS A 403 8.32 -29.63 -32.26
N GLY A 404 7.43 -29.86 -31.30
CA GLY A 404 7.56 -30.94 -30.33
C GLY A 404 8.61 -30.69 -29.22
N LEU A 405 9.21 -29.50 -29.14
CA LEU A 405 10.16 -29.11 -28.10
C LEU A 405 9.62 -27.95 -27.28
N TYR A 406 9.62 -28.10 -25.98
CA TYR A 406 9.09 -27.15 -25.00
C TYR A 406 10.16 -26.86 -23.94
N GLU A 407 10.01 -25.71 -23.30
CA GLU A 407 10.83 -25.30 -22.17
C GLU A 407 9.92 -24.80 -21.06
N LYS A 408 10.20 -25.21 -19.84
CA LYS A 408 9.52 -24.59 -18.68
C LYS A 408 9.82 -23.11 -18.70
N VAL A 409 8.77 -22.31 -18.58
CA VAL A 409 8.96 -20.90 -18.26
C VAL A 409 9.34 -20.87 -16.79
N PRO A 410 10.51 -20.35 -16.41
CA PRO A 410 10.85 -20.17 -15.01
C PRO A 410 9.70 -19.42 -14.37
N SER A 411 9.11 -19.96 -13.29
CA SER A 411 8.29 -19.14 -12.37
C SER A 411 9.10 -17.88 -12.14
N CYS A 412 8.47 -16.71 -12.27
CA CYS A 412 9.16 -15.42 -12.25
C CYS A 412 10.25 -15.46 -11.21
N SER A 413 11.44 -15.80 -11.67
CA SER A 413 12.52 -16.08 -10.76
C SER A 413 12.87 -14.75 -10.13
N LEU A 414 12.81 -14.71 -8.82
CA LEU A 414 13.33 -13.75 -7.86
C LEU A 414 14.52 -12.89 -8.34
N GLN A 415 15.18 -13.28 -9.43
CA GLN A 415 16.40 -12.65 -9.93
C GLN A 415 16.17 -11.24 -10.51
N THR A 416 15.04 -10.96 -11.14
CA THR A 416 14.83 -9.64 -11.78
C THR A 416 14.34 -8.57 -10.78
N LEU A 417 13.53 -8.96 -9.80
CA LEU A 417 13.09 -8.04 -8.74
C LEU A 417 14.07 -8.00 -7.55
N SER A 418 14.78 -9.13 -7.27
CA SER A 418 15.80 -9.19 -6.22
C SER A 418 17.06 -8.42 -6.59
N THR A 419 17.39 -8.28 -7.87
CA THR A 419 18.52 -7.44 -8.33
C THR A 419 18.28 -5.97 -7.97
N LEU A 420 17.03 -5.49 -8.03
CA LEU A 420 16.66 -4.15 -7.57
C LEU A 420 16.82 -3.99 -6.05
N GLY A 421 16.44 -5.01 -5.28
CA GLY A 421 16.59 -5.03 -3.82
C GLY A 421 18.05 -5.19 -3.37
N THR A 422 18.80 -6.05 -4.04
CA THR A 422 20.20 -6.38 -3.67
C THR A 422 21.16 -5.25 -3.99
N PHE A 423 20.94 -4.51 -5.08
CA PHE A 423 21.78 -3.37 -5.44
C PHE A 423 21.63 -2.22 -4.42
N LEU A 424 20.42 -1.99 -3.91
CA LEU A 424 20.19 -0.98 -2.86
C LEU A 424 20.78 -1.40 -1.49
N LEU A 425 20.91 -2.69 -1.23
CA LEU A 425 21.54 -3.21 -0.02
C LEU A 425 23.06 -3.17 -0.12
N SER A 426 23.66 -3.33 -1.30
CA SER A 426 25.12 -3.27 -1.50
C SER A 426 25.68 -1.85 -1.37
N GLU A 427 24.99 -0.83 -1.85
CA GLU A 427 25.39 0.57 -1.61
C GLU A 427 25.24 0.99 -0.14
N ALA A 428 24.33 0.34 0.62
CA ALA A 428 24.12 0.65 2.03
C ALA A 428 25.15 -0.01 2.98
N HIS A 429 25.90 -1.01 2.52
CA HIS A 429 26.98 -1.63 3.31
C HIS A 429 28.34 -0.92 3.19
N VAL A 430 28.52 -0.05 2.19
CA VAL A 430 29.78 0.67 2.00
C VAL A 430 29.95 1.79 3.03
N ASP A 431 28.84 2.33 3.59
CA ASP A 431 28.91 3.44 4.54
C ASP A 431 29.15 3.05 6.01
N SER A 432 29.23 1.75 6.34
CA SER A 432 29.46 1.30 7.73
C SER A 432 30.93 1.00 8.07
N GLU A 433 31.85 0.98 7.10
CA GLU A 433 33.28 0.67 7.33
C GLU A 433 34.27 1.80 7.05
N SER A 434 33.83 2.99 6.64
CA SER A 434 34.74 4.12 6.36
C SER A 434 34.56 5.32 7.29
N SER A 435 34.72 5.09 8.60
CA SER A 435 35.00 6.20 9.54
C SER A 435 36.48 6.27 9.92
N GLN A 436 37.38 6.18 8.94
CA GLN A 436 38.79 6.63 9.06
C GLN A 436 39.42 6.74 7.66
N SER A 437 39.41 7.93 7.08
CA SER A 437 40.48 8.56 6.26
C SER A 437 39.93 9.64 5.35
N THR A 438 40.44 10.82 5.51
CA THR A 438 40.58 12.05 4.71
C THR A 438 39.95 12.14 3.30
N PRO A 439 39.53 13.34 2.88
CA PRO A 439 38.64 13.56 1.75
C PRO A 439 39.43 13.66 0.44
N ASN A 440 38.99 12.90 -0.55
CA ASN A 440 39.25 13.24 -1.96
C ASN A 440 37.96 13.13 -2.78
N SER A 441 37.63 14.26 -3.33
CA SER A 441 36.51 14.58 -4.19
C SER A 441 36.41 13.71 -5.43
N ILE A 442 35.30 12.99 -5.59
CA ILE A 442 34.76 12.68 -6.90
C ILE A 442 33.24 12.91 -6.86
N VAL A 443 32.85 14.06 -7.35
CA VAL A 443 31.45 14.45 -7.58
C VAL A 443 31.00 13.84 -8.91
N PRO A 444 29.94 13.02 -8.97
CA PRO A 444 29.33 12.69 -10.24
C PRO A 444 28.56 13.92 -10.75
N LYS A 445 29.01 14.46 -11.88
CA LYS A 445 28.32 15.55 -12.57
C LYS A 445 26.97 15.04 -13.09
N CYS A 446 25.88 15.60 -12.62
CA CYS A 446 24.62 15.61 -13.34
C CYS A 446 24.84 16.36 -14.65
N ASN A 447 24.52 15.71 -15.77
CA ASN A 447 24.56 16.35 -17.09
C ASN A 447 23.43 17.38 -17.18
N ASP A 448 23.78 18.64 -17.02
CA ASP A 448 22.97 19.78 -17.43
C ASP A 448 23.12 19.94 -18.96
N ASN A 449 22.30 19.24 -19.73
CA ASN A 449 22.06 19.55 -21.13
C ASN A 449 20.61 20.00 -21.28
N ASN A 450 20.38 21.26 -21.02
CA ASN A 450 19.30 22.02 -21.65
C ASN A 450 19.68 23.49 -21.68
N GLN A 451 20.47 23.82 -22.71
CA GLN A 451 20.68 25.19 -23.12
C GLN A 451 19.58 25.62 -24.08
N GLN A 452 18.96 26.72 -23.72
CA GLN A 452 18.57 27.87 -24.55
C GLN A 452 17.79 27.58 -25.85
N ASN A 453 16.55 27.96 -25.84
CA ASN A 453 15.89 28.47 -27.04
C ASN A 453 15.45 29.92 -26.82
N PRO A 454 15.69 30.82 -27.80
CA PRO A 454 15.50 32.25 -27.64
C PRO A 454 14.03 32.67 -27.84
N THR A 455 13.65 33.68 -27.12
CA THR A 455 12.40 34.44 -27.24
C THR A 455 12.21 34.97 -28.66
N PRO A 456 11.02 34.89 -29.26
CA PRO A 456 10.60 35.81 -30.28
C PRO A 456 9.93 37.03 -29.64
N LYS A 457 10.42 38.21 -30.03
CA LYS A 457 9.71 39.47 -29.93
C LYS A 457 8.46 39.42 -30.82
N ILE A 458 7.32 39.70 -30.31
CA ILE A 458 6.33 40.78 -30.67
C ILE A 458 5.23 40.71 -29.62
#